data_f182c4183370d86c38ec21f6cf52c97d
#
_entry.id   f182c4183370d86c38ec21f6cf52c97d
#
_cell.length_a   1.000
_cell.length_b   1.000
_cell.length_c   1.000
_cell.angle_alpha   90.00
_cell.angle_beta   90.00
_cell.angle_gamma   90.00
#
_symmetry.space_group_name_H-M   'P 1'
#
loop_
_entity.id
_entity.type
_entity.pdbx_description
1 polymer ?
#
loop_
_entity_poly.entity_id
_entity_poly.type
_entity_poly.pdbx_seq_one_letter_code
_entity_poly.pdbx_strand_id
1 'polypeptide(L)'
;MKVQYTVLACIIEAMGTDGFASVAAGALCSFLGFELTAVFVHRATAEPAVLFDNFAAVNGRGGIANYTRFTHKINPMLIRACVPGVCRARDFALNADAIRAVASHVELSEEEELGFRTVGWPQRQEEIGLYLEGRNGLIELSFYRPRGHRAAPDDKVQALQALAAPLAAAFERHYQLIAPLESPALSPREHEVCELLMLGCSSTAIALRLNISRHTVKDHRKRIFRKLQIGSLAELFALRRSPPWRDGRAAVS
;
A
#
# COMPACT_ATOMS: atom_id res chain seq x y z
N MET A 1 17.16 12.04 19.89
CA MET A 1 18.09 11.05 19.30
C MET A 1 17.87 9.64 19.83
N LYS A 2 18.02 9.33 21.15
CA LYS A 2 17.88 7.94 21.66
C LYS A 2 16.56 7.24 21.30
N VAL A 3 15.43 7.93 21.36
CA VAL A 3 14.08 7.34 21.09
C VAL A 3 13.91 6.93 19.63
N GLN A 4 14.45 7.68 18.68
CA GLN A 4 14.38 7.35 17.24
C GLN A 4 15.11 6.04 16.92
N TYR A 5 16.28 5.80 17.54
CA TYR A 5 17.01 4.54 17.35
C TYR A 5 16.26 3.34 17.92
N THR A 6 15.58 3.52 19.07
CA THR A 6 14.76 2.45 19.64
C THR A 6 13.57 2.09 18.76
N VAL A 7 12.89 3.11 18.20
CA VAL A 7 11.78 2.90 17.24
C VAL A 7 12.28 2.14 16.01
N LEU A 8 13.40 2.58 15.43
CA LEU A 8 13.95 1.93 14.24
C LEU A 8 14.40 0.49 14.53
N ALA A 9 15.00 0.24 15.69
CA ALA A 9 15.41 -1.11 16.09
C ALA A 9 14.21 -2.07 16.17
N CYS A 10 13.12 -1.68 16.84
CA CYS A 10 11.90 -2.50 16.88
C CYS A 10 11.34 -2.81 15.47
N ILE A 11 11.38 -1.83 14.57
CA ILE A 11 10.89 -2.02 13.20
C ILE A 11 11.79 -2.98 12.42
N ILE A 12 13.11 -2.86 12.56
CA ILE A 12 14.09 -3.74 11.94
C ILE A 12 13.94 -5.18 12.43
N GLU A 13 13.75 -5.38 13.75
CA GLU A 13 13.53 -6.71 14.33
C GLU A 13 12.27 -7.41 13.81
N ALA A 14 11.24 -6.64 13.45
CA ALA A 14 9.99 -7.18 12.90
C ALA A 14 10.08 -7.52 11.40
N MET A 15 11.14 -7.14 10.68
CA MET A 15 11.26 -7.42 9.24
C MET A 15 11.21 -8.93 8.96
N GLY A 16 10.49 -9.30 7.89
CA GLY A 16 10.29 -10.70 7.51
C GLY A 16 9.16 -11.41 8.28
N THR A 17 8.47 -10.74 9.20
CA THR A 17 7.33 -11.30 9.94
C THR A 17 6.00 -10.73 9.44
N ASP A 18 4.89 -11.46 9.63
CA ASP A 18 3.54 -10.99 9.30
C ASP A 18 3.13 -9.74 10.12
N GLY A 19 3.77 -9.54 11.28
CA GLY A 19 3.51 -8.41 12.18
C GLY A 19 4.22 -7.11 11.80
N PHE A 20 5.05 -7.08 10.77
CA PHE A 20 5.91 -5.94 10.44
C PHE A 20 5.14 -4.61 10.33
N ALA A 21 4.06 -4.58 9.54
CA ALA A 21 3.29 -3.35 9.32
C ALA A 21 2.66 -2.83 10.63
N SER A 22 2.14 -3.72 11.48
CA SER A 22 1.55 -3.35 12.77
C SER A 22 2.61 -2.85 13.77
N VAL A 23 3.77 -3.49 13.81
CA VAL A 23 4.89 -3.06 14.67
C VAL A 23 5.42 -1.69 14.22
N ALA A 24 5.64 -1.49 12.92
CA ALA A 24 6.11 -0.22 12.38
C ALA A 24 5.10 0.91 12.67
N ALA A 25 3.83 0.69 12.37
CA ALA A 25 2.77 1.66 12.63
C ALA A 25 2.63 1.98 14.13
N GLY A 26 2.57 0.98 14.98
CA GLY A 26 2.43 1.14 16.42
C GLY A 26 3.61 1.86 17.08
N ALA A 27 4.84 1.52 16.69
CA ALA A 27 6.05 2.16 17.21
C ALA A 27 6.10 3.65 16.81
N LEU A 28 5.77 3.99 15.55
CA LEU A 28 5.73 5.37 15.07
C LEU A 28 4.58 6.16 15.67
N CYS A 29 3.40 5.54 15.81
CA CYS A 29 2.23 6.13 16.45
C CYS A 29 2.55 6.53 17.90
N SER A 30 3.14 5.62 18.68
CA SER A 30 3.60 5.87 20.06
C SER A 30 4.68 6.94 20.12
N PHE A 31 5.64 6.92 19.18
CA PHE A 31 6.69 7.94 19.08
C PHE A 31 6.12 9.35 18.90
N LEU A 32 5.11 9.49 18.04
CA LEU A 32 4.43 10.76 17.79
C LEU A 32 3.52 11.18 18.96
N GLY A 33 3.02 10.24 19.77
CA GLY A 33 1.98 10.45 20.75
C GLY A 33 0.60 10.53 20.09
N PHE A 34 0.37 9.68 19.10
CA PHE A 34 -0.87 9.50 18.38
C PHE A 34 -1.53 8.17 18.78
N GLU A 35 -2.83 8.00 18.50
CA GLU A 35 -3.61 6.88 19.01
C GLU A 35 -4.05 5.92 17.89
N LEU A 36 -4.40 6.49 16.72
CA LEU A 36 -4.87 5.72 15.58
C LEU A 36 -3.85 5.78 14.45
N THR A 37 -3.76 4.69 13.71
CA THR A 37 -2.85 4.60 12.56
C THR A 37 -3.37 3.60 11.54
N ALA A 38 -3.08 3.89 10.28
CA ALA A 38 -3.30 2.97 9.17
C ALA A 38 -2.10 2.97 8.23
N VAL A 39 -1.85 1.83 7.61
CA VAL A 39 -0.78 1.64 6.61
C VAL A 39 -1.42 1.16 5.32
N PHE A 40 -1.22 1.92 4.25
CA PHE A 40 -1.74 1.61 2.93
C PHE A 40 -0.61 1.49 1.91
N VAL A 41 -0.87 0.71 0.86
CA VAL A 41 -0.05 0.70 -0.37
C VAL A 41 -0.91 1.16 -1.53
N HIS A 42 -0.55 2.29 -2.11
CA HIS A 42 -1.20 2.88 -3.28
C HIS A 42 -0.50 2.43 -4.55
N ARG A 43 -1.27 1.84 -5.47
CA ARG A 43 -0.80 1.43 -6.80
C ARG A 43 -1.56 2.23 -7.86
N ALA A 44 -0.90 2.55 -8.97
CA ALA A 44 -1.43 3.46 -9.99
C ALA A 44 -2.84 3.11 -10.51
N THR A 45 -3.24 1.84 -10.52
CA THR A 45 -4.47 1.37 -11.17
C THR A 45 -5.38 0.54 -10.28
N ALA A 46 -5.09 0.44 -8.98
CA ALA A 46 -5.86 -0.39 -8.05
C ALA A 46 -6.29 0.39 -6.81
N GLU A 47 -7.32 -0.10 -6.13
CA GLU A 47 -7.66 0.37 -4.79
C GLU A 47 -6.47 0.18 -3.85
N PRO A 48 -6.23 1.09 -2.90
CA PRO A 48 -5.19 0.94 -1.90
C PRO A 48 -5.33 -0.36 -1.13
N ALA A 49 -4.24 -1.09 -0.98
CA ALA A 49 -4.20 -2.25 -0.11
C ALA A 49 -3.94 -1.79 1.33
N VAL A 50 -4.76 -2.27 2.26
CA VAL A 50 -4.56 -2.03 3.71
C VAL A 50 -3.57 -3.08 4.22
N LEU A 51 -2.41 -2.65 4.71
CA LEU A 51 -1.44 -3.53 5.36
C LEU A 51 -1.72 -3.66 6.85
N PHE A 52 -2.18 -2.58 7.46
CA PHE A 52 -2.55 -2.52 8.87
C PHE A 52 -3.46 -1.34 9.15
N ASP A 53 -4.38 -1.48 10.11
CA ASP A 53 -5.10 -0.39 10.77
C ASP A 53 -5.51 -0.82 12.18
N ASN A 54 -5.73 0.15 13.07
CA ASN A 54 -6.29 -0.07 14.40
C ASN A 54 -7.65 0.62 14.61
N PHE A 55 -8.32 1.02 13.53
CA PHE A 55 -9.59 1.76 13.56
C PHE A 55 -10.76 0.95 14.07
N ALA A 56 -10.64 -0.36 14.15
CA ALA A 56 -11.68 -1.21 14.78
C ALA A 56 -11.96 -0.82 16.23
N ALA A 57 -10.95 -0.30 16.96
CA ALA A 57 -11.08 0.16 18.35
C ALA A 57 -12.04 1.35 18.52
N VAL A 58 -12.29 2.11 17.46
CA VAL A 58 -13.17 3.29 17.44
C VAL A 58 -14.34 3.14 16.47
N ASN A 59 -14.72 1.91 16.13
CA ASN A 59 -15.75 1.59 15.14
C ASN A 59 -15.49 2.19 13.73
N GLY A 60 -14.23 2.47 13.39
CA GLY A 60 -13.83 3.16 12.17
C GLY A 60 -13.63 2.28 10.95
N ARG A 61 -13.99 0.97 10.98
CA ARG A 61 -13.83 0.05 9.83
C ARG A 61 -14.56 0.52 8.57
N GLY A 62 -15.73 1.15 8.73
CA GLY A 62 -16.46 1.76 7.62
C GLY A 62 -15.70 2.90 6.96
N GLY A 63 -15.00 3.70 7.76
CA GLY A 63 -14.12 4.76 7.28
C GLY A 63 -12.95 4.24 6.46
N ILE A 64 -12.27 3.18 6.92
CA ILE A 64 -11.20 2.51 6.17
C ILE A 64 -11.71 2.01 4.80
N ALA A 65 -12.90 1.38 4.78
CA ALA A 65 -13.52 0.90 3.54
C ALA A 65 -13.89 2.05 2.58
N ASN A 66 -14.43 3.17 3.10
CA ASN A 66 -14.73 4.36 2.31
C ASN A 66 -13.46 5.05 1.81
N TYR A 67 -12.41 5.11 2.63
CA TYR A 67 -11.12 5.66 2.20
C TYR A 67 -10.55 4.88 1.03
N THR A 68 -10.42 3.57 1.15
CA THR A 68 -9.81 2.72 0.11
C THR A 68 -10.58 2.72 -1.21
N ARG A 69 -11.90 2.85 -1.17
CA ARG A 69 -12.73 2.83 -2.39
C ARG A 69 -12.89 4.19 -3.05
N PHE A 70 -12.97 5.27 -2.25
CA PHE A 70 -13.42 6.56 -2.73
C PHE A 70 -12.49 7.71 -2.37
N THR A 71 -12.26 7.97 -1.07
CA THR A 71 -11.74 9.26 -0.63
C THR A 71 -10.22 9.37 -0.71
N HIS A 72 -9.47 8.28 -0.86
CA HIS A 72 -8.04 8.36 -1.19
C HIS A 72 -7.76 9.15 -2.47
N LYS A 73 -8.68 9.15 -3.43
CA LYS A 73 -8.57 9.87 -4.71
C LYS A 73 -8.58 11.38 -4.57
N ILE A 74 -9.14 11.88 -3.46
CA ILE A 74 -9.24 13.31 -3.17
C ILE A 74 -8.33 13.74 -2.01
N ASN A 75 -7.58 12.82 -1.40
CA ASN A 75 -6.66 13.14 -0.32
C ASN A 75 -5.54 14.06 -0.86
N PRO A 76 -5.51 15.36 -0.45
CA PRO A 76 -4.56 16.32 -1.00
C PRO A 76 -3.12 16.00 -0.59
N MET A 77 -2.90 15.36 0.54
CA MET A 77 -1.57 14.90 0.96
C MET A 77 -1.05 13.83 0.01
N LEU A 78 -1.89 12.87 -0.39
CA LEU A 78 -1.54 11.82 -1.33
C LEU A 78 -1.31 12.36 -2.75
N ILE A 79 -2.18 13.27 -3.21
CA ILE A 79 -2.07 13.87 -4.56
C ILE A 79 -0.82 14.74 -4.70
N ARG A 80 -0.45 15.47 -3.64
CA ARG A 80 0.74 16.34 -3.62
C ARG A 80 2.00 15.65 -3.09
N ALA A 81 1.88 14.50 -2.47
CA ALA A 81 2.99 13.69 -1.97
C ALA A 81 3.82 13.04 -3.10
N CYS A 82 3.96 13.73 -4.24
CA CYS A 82 4.93 13.35 -5.28
C CYS A 82 6.39 13.37 -4.78
N VAL A 83 6.60 13.82 -3.55
CA VAL A 83 7.90 13.81 -2.87
C VAL A 83 7.75 12.96 -1.61
N PRO A 84 8.52 11.86 -1.46
CA PRO A 84 8.52 11.07 -0.23
C PRO A 84 8.81 11.95 0.99
N GLY A 85 8.04 11.75 2.06
CA GLY A 85 8.25 12.53 3.28
C GLY A 85 7.02 12.64 4.17
N VAL A 86 7.10 13.58 5.12
CA VAL A 86 6.05 13.83 6.11
C VAL A 86 5.20 15.02 5.71
N CYS A 87 3.88 14.84 5.80
CA CYS A 87 2.88 15.89 5.57
C CYS A 87 1.95 16.01 6.78
N ARG A 88 1.49 17.21 7.08
CA ARG A 88 0.40 17.47 8.04
C ARG A 88 -0.86 17.83 7.29
N ALA A 89 -2.01 17.28 7.65
CA ALA A 89 -3.28 17.55 6.97
C ALA A 89 -3.61 19.05 6.96
N ARG A 90 -3.37 19.74 8.05
CA ARG A 90 -3.62 21.20 8.21
C ARG A 90 -2.86 22.11 7.23
N ASP A 91 -1.82 21.59 6.57
CA ASP A 91 -1.01 22.37 5.62
C ASP A 91 -1.63 22.35 4.20
N PHE A 92 -2.77 21.67 4.03
CA PHE A 92 -3.44 21.50 2.74
C PHE A 92 -4.82 22.15 2.75
N ALA A 93 -5.17 22.72 1.60
CA ALA A 93 -6.47 23.30 1.39
C ALA A 93 -7.43 22.31 0.72
N LEU A 94 -8.70 22.44 1.04
CA LEU A 94 -9.81 21.72 0.43
C LEU A 94 -9.87 21.99 -1.07
N ASN A 95 -10.00 20.92 -1.88
CA ASN A 95 -10.37 21.01 -3.30
C ASN A 95 -11.88 20.73 -3.44
N ALA A 96 -12.68 21.79 -3.53
CA ALA A 96 -14.13 21.68 -3.63
C ALA A 96 -14.62 20.89 -4.86
N ASP A 97 -13.90 20.97 -5.99
CA ASP A 97 -14.28 20.24 -7.21
C ASP A 97 -14.03 18.74 -7.08
N ALA A 98 -12.93 18.36 -6.42
CA ALA A 98 -12.64 16.94 -6.16
C ALA A 98 -13.70 16.30 -5.25
N ILE A 99 -14.20 17.05 -4.28
CA ILE A 99 -15.21 16.55 -3.33
C ILE A 99 -16.54 16.21 -4.00
N ARG A 100 -16.95 16.96 -5.02
CA ARG A 100 -18.22 16.66 -5.72
C ARG A 100 -18.27 15.22 -6.25
N ALA A 101 -17.16 14.66 -6.65
CA ALA A 101 -17.08 13.30 -7.19
C ALA A 101 -17.31 12.20 -6.12
N VAL A 102 -17.15 12.53 -4.84
CA VAL A 102 -17.23 11.59 -3.71
C VAL A 102 -18.13 12.11 -2.58
N ALA A 103 -19.07 13.03 -2.88
CA ALA A 103 -19.87 13.76 -1.90
C ALA A 103 -20.63 12.87 -0.89
N SER A 104 -21.08 11.68 -1.30
CA SER A 104 -21.76 10.71 -0.42
C SER A 104 -20.82 9.98 0.55
N HIS A 105 -19.51 10.14 0.40
CA HIS A 105 -18.48 9.45 1.18
C HIS A 105 -17.65 10.39 2.06
N VAL A 106 -18.02 11.67 2.10
CA VAL A 106 -17.36 12.70 2.92
C VAL A 106 -18.39 13.51 3.72
N GLU A 107 -17.97 13.97 4.85
CA GLU A 107 -18.68 14.97 5.66
C GLU A 107 -17.83 16.25 5.70
N LEU A 108 -18.42 17.36 5.25
CA LEU A 108 -17.77 18.67 5.26
C LEU A 108 -17.88 19.29 6.65
N SER A 109 -16.77 19.80 7.17
CA SER A 109 -16.74 20.53 8.43
C SER A 109 -15.48 21.38 8.53
N GLU A 110 -15.61 22.64 8.94
CA GLU A 110 -14.50 23.53 9.25
C GLU A 110 -13.68 23.08 10.47
N GLU A 111 -14.23 22.15 11.25
CA GLU A 111 -13.55 21.56 12.39
C GLU A 111 -12.53 20.49 11.99
N GLU A 112 -12.59 20.00 10.76
CA GLU A 112 -11.64 19.02 10.23
C GLU A 112 -10.44 19.73 9.57
N GLU A 113 -9.23 19.20 9.72
CA GLU A 113 -8.01 19.85 9.21
C GLU A 113 -8.02 20.01 7.68
N LEU A 114 -8.60 19.04 6.97
CA LEU A 114 -8.76 19.09 5.50
C LEU A 114 -10.06 19.79 5.05
N GLY A 115 -10.89 20.31 6.00
CA GLY A 115 -12.22 20.81 5.70
C GLY A 115 -13.26 19.72 5.42
N PHE A 116 -12.88 18.47 5.47
CA PHE A 116 -13.75 17.31 5.35
C PHE A 116 -13.16 16.11 6.11
N ARG A 117 -14.00 15.12 6.39
CA ARG A 117 -13.60 13.78 6.81
C ARG A 117 -14.29 12.70 5.98
N THR A 118 -13.68 11.56 5.85
CA THR A 118 -14.31 10.38 5.27
C THR A 118 -15.44 9.88 6.17
N VAL A 119 -16.61 9.57 5.60
CA VAL A 119 -17.74 8.99 6.36
C VAL A 119 -17.27 7.71 7.07
N GLY A 120 -17.54 7.64 8.38
CA GLY A 120 -17.08 6.54 9.25
C GLY A 120 -15.69 6.74 9.84
N TRP A 121 -15.02 7.86 9.57
CA TRP A 121 -13.78 8.26 10.25
C TRP A 121 -14.10 8.96 11.58
N PRO A 122 -13.26 8.87 12.60
CA PRO A 122 -13.42 9.65 13.82
C PRO A 122 -13.38 11.15 13.52
N GLN A 123 -14.17 11.93 14.30
CA GLN A 123 -14.26 13.38 14.13
C GLN A 123 -13.06 14.11 14.73
N ARG A 124 -12.76 15.29 14.20
CA ARG A 124 -11.81 16.26 14.77
C ARG A 124 -10.45 15.65 15.06
N GLN A 125 -9.90 14.97 14.06
CA GLN A 125 -8.58 14.39 14.17
C GLN A 125 -7.49 15.37 13.71
N GLU A 126 -6.36 15.40 14.43
CA GLU A 126 -5.08 15.84 13.87
C GLU A 126 -4.48 14.69 13.09
N GLU A 127 -4.06 14.95 11.86
CA GLU A 127 -3.50 13.94 10.97
C GLU A 127 -2.08 14.29 10.53
N ILE A 128 -1.18 13.30 10.64
CA ILE A 128 0.16 13.33 10.04
C ILE A 128 0.29 12.10 9.12
N GLY A 129 0.66 12.34 7.87
CA GLY A 129 1.00 11.30 6.90
C GLY A 129 2.50 11.19 6.69
N LEU A 130 3.02 9.97 6.63
CA LEU A 130 4.36 9.65 6.15
C LEU A 130 4.23 8.85 4.86
N TYR A 131 4.81 9.37 3.78
CA TYR A 131 4.76 8.79 2.44
C TYR A 131 6.13 8.29 2.03
N LEU A 132 6.22 7.01 1.66
CA LEU A 132 7.47 6.35 1.30
C LEU A 132 7.34 5.75 -0.10
N GLU A 133 8.36 5.91 -0.92
CA GLU A 133 8.45 5.17 -2.16
C GLU A 133 8.77 3.70 -1.87
N GLY A 134 8.02 2.81 -2.48
CA GLY A 134 8.24 1.37 -2.42
C GLY A 134 8.17 0.76 -3.82
N ARG A 135 8.82 -0.37 -4.02
CA ARG A 135 8.79 -1.11 -5.29
C ARG A 135 7.37 -1.42 -5.78
N ASN A 136 6.45 -1.66 -4.86
CA ASN A 136 5.08 -2.07 -5.16
C ASN A 136 4.07 -0.92 -5.09
N GLY A 137 4.53 0.32 -5.08
CA GLY A 137 3.70 1.53 -5.00
C GLY A 137 4.10 2.46 -3.86
N LEU A 138 3.35 3.53 -3.69
CA LEU A 138 3.53 4.48 -2.61
C LEU A 138 2.99 3.88 -1.31
N ILE A 139 3.81 3.86 -0.27
CA ILE A 139 3.42 3.42 1.06
C ILE A 139 3.01 4.66 1.85
N GLU A 140 1.79 4.66 2.36
CA GLU A 140 1.25 5.67 3.25
C GLU A 140 1.15 5.10 4.67
N LEU A 141 1.76 5.79 5.63
CA LEU A 141 1.54 5.59 7.06
C LEU A 141 0.87 6.84 7.58
N SER A 142 -0.40 6.73 7.95
CA SER A 142 -1.17 7.84 8.49
C SER A 142 -1.41 7.66 9.97
N PHE A 143 -1.23 8.75 10.72
CA PHE A 143 -1.34 8.81 12.17
C PHE A 143 -2.39 9.83 12.57
N TYR A 144 -3.26 9.46 13.51
CA TYR A 144 -4.38 10.29 13.95
C TYR A 144 -4.46 10.33 15.46
N ARG A 145 -4.87 11.50 15.98
CA ARG A 145 -5.25 11.69 17.37
C ARG A 145 -6.34 12.72 17.47
N PRO A 146 -7.14 12.72 18.57
CA PRO A 146 -8.10 13.78 18.81
C PRO A 146 -7.42 15.14 18.79
N ARG A 147 -8.00 16.08 18.05
CA ARG A 147 -7.49 17.44 17.91
C ARG A 147 -7.54 18.18 19.23
N GLY A 148 -6.39 18.49 19.78
CA GLY A 148 -6.24 19.21 21.04
C GLY A 148 -5.83 20.67 20.85
N HIS A 149 -5.56 21.38 21.95
CA HIS A 149 -5.13 22.78 21.91
C HIS A 149 -3.72 22.99 21.31
N ARG A 150 -2.89 21.96 21.31
CA ARG A 150 -1.54 22.02 20.74
C ARG A 150 -1.39 20.95 19.68
N ALA A 151 -0.98 21.37 18.50
CA ALA A 151 -0.57 20.47 17.43
C ALA A 151 0.70 19.68 17.80
N ALA A 152 0.96 18.61 17.06
CA ALA A 152 2.20 17.86 17.21
C ALA A 152 3.42 18.78 17.08
N PRO A 153 4.38 18.71 18.01
CA PRO A 153 5.58 19.56 17.99
C PRO A 153 6.39 19.36 16.69
N ASP A 154 6.98 20.43 16.18
CA ASP A 154 7.73 20.40 14.93
C ASP A 154 8.97 19.51 15.00
N ASP A 155 9.61 19.42 16.15
CA ASP A 155 10.75 18.53 16.37
C ASP A 155 10.38 17.04 16.21
N LYS A 156 9.16 16.65 16.59
CA LYS A 156 8.61 15.29 16.36
C LYS A 156 8.41 15.01 14.88
N VAL A 157 7.86 15.98 14.15
CA VAL A 157 7.63 15.86 12.71
C VAL A 157 8.94 15.82 11.94
N GLN A 158 9.91 16.67 12.30
CA GLN A 158 11.27 16.63 11.74
C GLN A 158 11.98 15.32 12.06
N ALA A 159 11.79 14.80 13.26
CA ALA A 159 12.34 13.51 13.66
C ALA A 159 11.72 12.36 12.84
N LEU A 160 10.41 12.39 12.57
CA LEU A 160 9.74 11.44 11.68
C LEU A 160 10.26 11.57 10.24
N GLN A 161 10.42 12.79 9.74
CA GLN A 161 11.01 13.05 8.42
C GLN A 161 12.42 12.45 8.28
N ALA A 162 13.24 12.54 9.32
CA ALA A 162 14.57 11.93 9.33
C ALA A 162 14.54 10.40 9.28
N LEU A 163 13.42 9.79 9.68
CA LEU A 163 13.21 8.33 9.60
C LEU A 163 12.68 7.87 8.23
N ALA A 164 12.25 8.76 7.34
CA ALA A 164 11.61 8.39 6.07
C ALA A 164 12.49 7.46 5.22
N ALA A 165 13.74 7.82 4.97
CA ALA A 165 14.65 6.98 4.16
C ALA A 165 14.99 5.63 4.83
N PRO A 166 15.35 5.55 6.13
CA PRO A 166 15.50 4.26 6.81
C PRO A 166 14.24 3.39 6.79
N LEU A 167 13.06 3.99 6.92
CA LEU A 167 11.78 3.26 6.87
C LEU A 167 11.49 2.74 5.47
N ALA A 168 11.70 3.53 4.43
CA ALA A 168 11.56 3.06 3.05
C ALA A 168 12.46 1.84 2.80
N ALA A 169 13.71 1.88 3.24
CA ALA A 169 14.64 0.75 3.16
C ALA A 169 14.15 -0.47 3.97
N ALA A 170 13.57 -0.26 5.16
CA ALA A 170 13.04 -1.34 5.98
C ALA A 170 11.83 -2.01 5.32
N PHE A 171 10.89 -1.24 4.75
CA PHE A 171 9.76 -1.78 3.99
C PHE A 171 10.21 -2.56 2.76
N GLU A 172 11.14 -2.01 1.98
CA GLU A 172 11.71 -2.71 0.81
C GLU A 172 12.38 -4.02 1.24
N ARG A 173 13.17 -3.99 2.31
CA ARG A 173 13.83 -5.20 2.84
C ARG A 173 12.84 -6.22 3.37
N HIS A 174 11.80 -5.76 4.09
CA HIS A 174 10.72 -6.63 4.54
C HIS A 174 10.07 -7.35 3.36
N TYR A 175 9.69 -6.62 2.30
CA TYR A 175 9.11 -7.24 1.10
C TYR A 175 10.04 -8.27 0.46
N GLN A 176 11.33 -8.03 0.43
CA GLN A 176 12.32 -9.00 -0.07
C GLN A 176 12.39 -10.26 0.80
N LEU A 177 12.22 -10.12 2.11
CA LEU A 177 12.29 -11.24 3.06
C LEU A 177 11.04 -12.12 3.02
N ILE A 178 9.86 -11.52 2.82
CA ILE A 178 8.58 -12.25 2.74
C ILE A 178 8.23 -12.65 1.31
N ALA A 179 8.86 -12.02 0.31
CA ALA A 179 8.69 -12.47 -1.07
C ALA A 179 9.12 -13.94 -1.11
N PRO A 180 8.31 -14.82 -1.68
CA PRO A 180 8.76 -16.21 -1.90
C PRO A 180 10.13 -16.14 -2.55
N LEU A 181 11.11 -16.86 -1.97
CA LEU A 181 12.45 -17.01 -2.53
C LEU A 181 12.31 -17.14 -4.04
N GLU A 182 12.78 -16.16 -4.77
CA GLU A 182 12.59 -15.90 -6.19
C GLU A 182 11.85 -17.04 -6.92
N SER A 183 10.55 -16.86 -7.16
CA SER A 183 9.97 -17.51 -8.33
C SER A 183 10.77 -16.94 -9.49
N PRO A 184 11.65 -17.72 -10.16
CA PRO A 184 12.49 -17.19 -11.21
C PRO A 184 11.57 -16.47 -12.19
N ALA A 185 11.85 -15.18 -12.43
CA ALA A 185 10.98 -14.33 -13.22
C ALA A 185 10.55 -15.06 -14.49
N LEU A 186 9.28 -15.08 -14.77
CA LEU A 186 8.78 -15.71 -16.00
C LEU A 186 9.49 -15.03 -17.18
N SER A 187 10.01 -15.81 -18.11
CA SER A 187 10.52 -15.25 -19.36
C SER A 187 9.39 -14.49 -20.08
N PRO A 188 9.67 -13.56 -20.99
CA PRO A 188 8.64 -12.86 -21.75
C PRO A 188 7.60 -13.80 -22.36
N ARG A 189 8.06 -14.95 -22.88
CA ARG A 189 7.17 -15.95 -23.48
C ARG A 189 6.34 -16.73 -22.46
N GLU A 190 6.91 -17.05 -21.32
CA GLU A 190 6.17 -17.66 -20.21
C GLU A 190 5.13 -16.69 -19.63
N HIS A 191 5.43 -15.40 -19.62
CA HIS A 191 4.49 -14.35 -19.19
C HIS A 191 3.28 -14.29 -20.12
N GLU A 192 3.48 -14.22 -21.44
CA GLU A 192 2.39 -14.24 -22.44
C GLU A 192 1.48 -15.48 -22.29
N VAL A 193 2.09 -16.65 -22.11
CA VAL A 193 1.34 -17.89 -21.88
C VAL A 193 0.58 -17.84 -20.56
N CYS A 194 1.19 -17.32 -19.50
CA CYS A 194 0.57 -17.18 -18.19
C CYS A 194 -0.65 -16.26 -18.24
N GLU A 195 -0.54 -15.10 -18.88
CA GLU A 195 -1.67 -14.17 -19.06
C GLU A 195 -2.85 -14.84 -19.79
N LEU A 196 -2.58 -15.57 -20.86
CA LEU A 196 -3.63 -16.27 -21.60
C LEU A 196 -4.28 -17.40 -20.77
N LEU A 197 -3.50 -18.10 -19.95
CA LEU A 197 -4.04 -19.07 -18.99
C LEU A 197 -4.95 -18.39 -17.98
N MET A 198 -4.55 -17.21 -17.47
CA MET A 198 -5.35 -16.40 -16.53
C MET A 198 -6.64 -15.88 -17.15
N LEU A 199 -6.68 -15.67 -18.46
CA LEU A 199 -7.90 -15.35 -19.23
C LEU A 199 -8.77 -16.57 -19.49
N GLY A 200 -8.41 -17.76 -19.00
CA GLY A 200 -9.16 -19.01 -19.20
C GLY A 200 -8.96 -19.64 -20.58
N CYS A 201 -7.96 -19.21 -21.36
CA CYS A 201 -7.71 -19.76 -22.68
C CYS A 201 -7.25 -21.23 -22.58
N SER A 202 -7.82 -22.08 -23.45
CA SER A 202 -7.35 -23.46 -23.59
C SER A 202 -5.97 -23.52 -24.24
N SER A 203 -5.21 -24.62 -24.02
CA SER A 203 -3.90 -24.79 -24.63
C SER A 203 -3.94 -24.74 -26.17
N THR A 204 -5.06 -25.10 -26.78
CA THR A 204 -5.27 -24.98 -28.23
C THR A 204 -5.42 -23.51 -28.64
N ALA A 205 -6.22 -22.74 -27.91
CA ALA A 205 -6.40 -21.31 -28.17
C ALA A 205 -5.10 -20.52 -27.98
N ILE A 206 -4.31 -20.86 -26.95
CA ILE A 206 -2.98 -20.27 -26.70
C ILE A 206 -2.03 -20.59 -27.84
N ALA A 207 -1.98 -21.86 -28.28
CA ALA A 207 -1.15 -22.30 -29.38
C ALA A 207 -1.40 -21.51 -30.66
N LEU A 208 -2.70 -21.32 -31.01
CA LEU A 208 -3.11 -20.52 -32.16
C LEU A 208 -2.73 -19.05 -32.01
N ARG A 209 -3.02 -18.43 -30.86
CA ARG A 209 -2.74 -17.00 -30.61
C ARG A 209 -1.26 -16.65 -30.64
N LEU A 210 -0.43 -17.56 -30.12
CA LEU A 210 1.00 -17.34 -30.00
C LEU A 210 1.81 -17.97 -31.17
N ASN A 211 1.13 -18.59 -32.14
CA ASN A 211 1.74 -19.30 -33.27
C ASN A 211 2.82 -20.31 -32.85
N ILE A 212 2.47 -21.17 -31.87
CA ILE A 212 3.33 -22.27 -31.38
C ILE A 212 2.55 -23.58 -31.30
N SER A 213 3.26 -24.68 -31.10
CA SER A 213 2.61 -25.98 -30.95
C SER A 213 1.90 -26.13 -29.60
N ARG A 214 0.86 -26.96 -29.55
CA ARG A 214 0.20 -27.34 -28.27
C ARG A 214 1.17 -27.96 -27.28
N HIS A 215 2.19 -28.68 -27.80
CA HIS A 215 3.24 -29.28 -26.97
C HIS A 215 4.08 -28.17 -26.30
N THR A 216 4.50 -27.17 -27.06
CA THR A 216 5.23 -26.00 -26.55
C THR A 216 4.43 -25.24 -25.47
N VAL A 217 3.10 -25.10 -25.63
CA VAL A 217 2.25 -24.51 -24.59
C VAL A 217 2.27 -25.33 -23.31
N LYS A 218 2.21 -26.68 -23.41
CA LYS A 218 2.30 -27.57 -22.24
C LYS A 218 3.64 -27.44 -21.53
N ASP A 219 4.72 -27.30 -22.27
CA ASP A 219 6.07 -27.13 -21.71
C ASP A 219 6.21 -25.80 -21.00
N HIS A 220 5.70 -24.69 -21.60
CA HIS A 220 5.66 -23.41 -20.93
C HIS A 220 4.83 -23.49 -19.66
N ARG A 221 3.64 -24.08 -19.69
CA ARG A 221 2.79 -24.27 -18.50
C ARG A 221 3.52 -25.04 -17.39
N LYS A 222 4.21 -26.12 -17.74
CA LYS A 222 5.00 -26.91 -16.78
C LYS A 222 6.11 -26.08 -16.13
N ARG A 223 6.82 -25.26 -16.94
CA ARG A 223 7.86 -24.34 -16.44
C ARG A 223 7.26 -23.23 -15.58
N ILE A 224 6.16 -22.62 -15.99
CA ILE A 224 5.43 -21.60 -15.23
C ILE A 224 5.01 -22.16 -13.87
N PHE A 225 4.37 -23.34 -13.83
CA PHE A 225 3.89 -23.93 -12.58
C PHE A 225 5.06 -24.24 -11.63
N ARG A 226 6.17 -24.77 -12.16
CA ARG A 226 7.37 -24.99 -11.36
C ARG A 226 7.98 -23.69 -10.84
N LYS A 227 8.04 -22.64 -11.67
CA LYS A 227 8.59 -21.33 -11.29
C LYS A 227 7.72 -20.61 -10.27
N LEU A 228 6.39 -20.76 -10.37
CA LEU A 228 5.44 -20.17 -9.43
C LEU A 228 5.16 -21.08 -8.22
N GLN A 229 5.79 -22.25 -8.15
CA GLN A 229 5.62 -23.25 -7.09
C GLN A 229 4.15 -23.65 -6.88
N ILE A 230 3.39 -23.79 -7.97
CA ILE A 230 1.98 -24.21 -7.97
C ILE A 230 1.81 -25.56 -8.66
N GLY A 231 0.82 -26.34 -8.21
CA GLY A 231 0.51 -27.64 -8.79
C GLY A 231 -0.70 -27.64 -9.73
N SER A 232 -1.51 -26.56 -9.72
CA SER A 232 -2.78 -26.56 -10.42
C SER A 232 -3.12 -25.19 -11.05
N LEU A 233 -4.04 -25.22 -12.04
CA LEU A 233 -4.59 -24.01 -12.62
C LEU A 233 -5.45 -23.22 -11.61
N ALA A 234 -6.10 -23.92 -10.67
CA ALA A 234 -6.86 -23.29 -9.60
C ALA A 234 -5.96 -22.44 -8.69
N GLU A 235 -4.76 -22.96 -8.35
CA GLU A 235 -3.76 -22.19 -7.59
C GLU A 235 -3.25 -20.99 -8.39
N LEU A 236 -3.07 -21.14 -9.72
CA LEU A 236 -2.72 -20.00 -10.58
C LEU A 236 -3.80 -18.89 -10.50
N PHE A 237 -5.09 -19.25 -10.52
CA PHE A 237 -6.17 -18.29 -10.35
C PHE A 237 -6.23 -17.68 -8.95
N ALA A 238 -5.88 -18.44 -7.91
CA ALA A 238 -5.78 -17.93 -6.54
C ALA A 238 -4.70 -16.84 -6.40
N LEU A 239 -3.60 -16.94 -7.13
CA LEU A 239 -2.55 -15.92 -7.19
C LEU A 239 -3.00 -14.62 -7.88
N ARG A 240 -4.18 -14.59 -8.51
CA ARG A 240 -4.74 -13.41 -9.19
C ARG A 240 -4.94 -12.20 -8.26
N ARG A 241 -5.05 -12.41 -6.96
CA ARG A 241 -5.19 -11.34 -5.96
C ARG A 241 -3.89 -10.56 -5.73
N SER A 242 -2.74 -11.17 -6.04
CA SER A 242 -1.42 -10.51 -5.97
C SER A 242 -0.45 -11.27 -6.88
N PRO A 243 -0.45 -11.02 -8.20
CA PRO A 243 0.39 -11.76 -9.12
C PRO A 243 1.86 -11.40 -8.93
N PRO A 244 2.71 -12.36 -8.52
CA PRO A 244 4.13 -12.11 -8.24
C PRO A 244 4.98 -11.77 -9.46
N TRP A 245 4.41 -11.82 -10.69
CA TRP A 245 5.13 -11.59 -11.95
C TRP A 245 4.80 -10.28 -12.67
N ARG A 246 3.85 -9.46 -12.16
CA ARG A 246 3.47 -8.20 -12.82
C ARG A 246 4.49 -7.07 -12.67
N ASP A 247 5.40 -7.18 -11.71
CA ASP A 247 6.30 -6.09 -11.32
C ASP A 247 7.56 -5.97 -12.20
N GLY A 248 7.66 -6.72 -13.29
CA GLY A 248 8.83 -6.73 -14.19
C GLY A 248 8.73 -5.87 -15.46
N ARG A 249 7.64 -5.13 -15.72
CA ARG A 249 7.48 -4.34 -16.96
C ARG A 249 6.98 -2.91 -16.71
N ALA A 250 7.83 -2.09 -16.16
CA ALA A 250 7.69 -0.64 -16.30
C ALA A 250 9.08 0.00 -16.31
N ALA A 251 9.90 -0.37 -17.26
CA ALA A 251 11.06 0.42 -17.66
C ALA A 251 11.62 -0.12 -18.99
N VAL A 252 11.01 0.22 -20.10
CA VAL A 252 11.66 0.53 -21.39
C VAL A 252 10.56 1.01 -22.33
N SER A 253 10.44 2.31 -22.48
CA SER A 253 10.32 3.11 -23.71
C SER A 253 10.10 4.56 -23.34
#